data_1b0fa7f3f5b7fc218bd7b0a545851de9
#
_entry.id   1b0fa7f3f5b7fc218bd7b0a545851de9
#
_cell.length_a   1.000
_cell.length_b   1.000
_cell.length_c   1.000
_cell.angle_alpha   90.00
_cell.angle_beta   90.00
_cell.angle_gamma   90.00
#
_symmetry.space_group_name_H-M   'P 1'
#
loop_
_entity.id
_entity.type
_entity.pdbx_description
1 polymer ?
#
loop_
_entity_poly.entity_id
_entity_poly.type
_entity_poly.pdbx_seq_one_letter_code
_entity_poly.pdbx_strand_id
1 'polypeptide(L)'
;MLHEFTLSRGRAMINFTLKYCDTKQKLLSSYGFKRAVEAFVKSLKRDEVIIYDHYVKAFKTEEDFIESIIESFKLLTVFNVEEVIAVDNKYSVFFEDKDLFIELIDLMGLFWKKLERYTIVRNSRLGQGLQNVRFIQANDMFNELVLSTWRRIQDTVNGYEQRVYRQMTAGANASLTLNDVSWNCPIEYKGLAEIPFISTVVIQPPFISYTKKNTRDGIFREHQQNPLENIVLNEDDWFVFPAKVGSMLTFVYFHKDFMVHGVGLANLFELAKESEYIGKKPDIIYVFGYPDGAEEKRTFYYKDKKNDILIGYANYCDDIDYFGYMKKMLLTLHNVKQIEHRNLPIHGAMVNIVLKNGKESNIVIMGDSGAGKSESLEAFRSLNASYIRHMRVIFDDMGFLKKEEDGSITGYGTEIGAFVRIDDLDPAYAYEQLDRGIYTNPDRINARVTIPISTYEVIMKGYKVDLMLYANNYTESDKKIVFYDDLDEAINIFEDGARKAKGTTTEKGLVKSYFANPFGPVQEQAETEVLVREFFSDMKKDGVKIGEIHTSLAIEGKAKDGPHEAAVELFSLINE
;
A
#
# COMPACT_ATOMS: atom_id res chain seq x y z
N MET A 1 5.50 8.17 -26.64
CA MET A 1 6.47 9.26 -26.39
C MET A 1 6.46 9.52 -24.90
N LEU A 2 7.60 9.40 -24.23
CA LEU A 2 7.68 9.67 -22.80
C LEU A 2 7.25 11.12 -22.51
N HIS A 3 6.34 11.31 -21.58
CA HIS A 3 5.91 12.64 -21.17
C HIS A 3 6.80 13.18 -20.05
N GLU A 4 7.19 14.46 -20.15
CA GLU A 4 7.93 15.16 -19.10
C GLU A 4 7.08 15.26 -17.81
N PHE A 5 5.79 15.48 -17.99
CA PHE A 5 4.82 15.62 -16.92
C PHE A 5 3.46 15.10 -17.34
N THR A 6 2.81 14.35 -16.46
CA THR A 6 1.41 13.97 -16.63
C THR A 6 0.62 14.30 -15.38
N LEU A 7 -0.62 14.75 -15.56
CA LEU A 7 -1.57 15.00 -14.49
C LEU A 7 -2.88 14.31 -14.83
N SER A 8 -3.25 13.30 -14.07
CA SER A 8 -4.46 12.52 -14.26
C SER A 8 -5.03 12.10 -12.90
N ARG A 9 -6.34 12.20 -12.74
CA ARG A 9 -7.07 11.75 -11.54
C ARG A 9 -6.49 12.23 -10.20
N GLY A 10 -5.94 13.45 -10.15
CA GLY A 10 -5.33 14.01 -8.95
C GLY A 10 -3.90 13.52 -8.68
N ARG A 11 -3.27 12.82 -9.63
CA ARG A 11 -1.91 12.29 -9.56
C ARG A 11 -1.01 12.99 -10.56
N ALA A 12 0.09 13.54 -10.08
CA ALA A 12 1.11 14.20 -10.89
C ALA A 12 2.34 13.30 -10.99
N MET A 13 2.76 12.98 -12.22
CA MET A 13 3.99 12.24 -12.49
C MET A 13 4.99 13.17 -13.17
N ILE A 14 6.19 13.25 -12.61
CA ILE A 14 7.26 14.15 -13.02
C ILE A 14 8.45 13.28 -13.47
N ASN A 15 8.78 13.35 -14.75
CA ASN A 15 9.82 12.51 -15.33
C ASN A 15 11.17 13.24 -15.35
N PHE A 16 11.98 13.03 -14.33
CA PHE A 16 13.33 13.61 -14.22
C PHE A 16 14.32 13.02 -15.23
N THR A 17 14.00 11.91 -15.88
CA THR A 17 14.79 11.36 -16.98
C THR A 17 14.80 12.29 -18.19
N LEU A 18 13.71 13.02 -18.44
CA LEU A 18 13.57 13.90 -19.57
C LEU A 18 13.98 15.32 -19.25
N LYS A 19 13.60 15.82 -18.07
CA LYS A 19 13.91 17.18 -17.66
C LYS A 19 13.98 17.27 -16.13
N TYR A 20 14.99 17.97 -15.64
CA TYR A 20 15.15 18.29 -14.24
C TYR A 20 15.23 19.81 -14.04
N CYS A 21 14.44 20.30 -13.09
CA CYS A 21 14.45 21.72 -12.73
C CYS A 21 15.28 21.91 -11.45
N ASP A 22 16.32 22.72 -11.56
CA ASP A 22 17.26 23.07 -10.47
C ASP A 22 17.23 24.56 -10.10
N THR A 23 16.43 25.35 -10.82
CA THR A 23 16.25 26.79 -10.56
C THR A 23 14.77 27.19 -10.61
N LYS A 24 14.41 28.27 -9.88
CA LYS A 24 13.05 28.83 -9.86
C LYS A 24 12.56 29.16 -11.28
N GLN A 25 13.42 29.71 -12.12
CA GLN A 25 13.05 30.06 -13.50
C GLN A 25 12.76 28.83 -14.35
N LYS A 26 13.58 27.77 -14.25
CA LYS A 26 13.31 26.51 -14.95
C LYS A 26 12.01 25.86 -14.47
N LEU A 27 11.75 25.89 -13.16
CA LEU A 27 10.52 25.36 -12.59
C LEU A 27 9.29 26.08 -13.14
N LEU A 28 9.25 27.40 -13.02
CA LEU A 28 8.12 28.23 -13.44
C LEU A 28 7.94 28.28 -14.97
N SER A 29 9.00 27.99 -15.75
CA SER A 29 8.94 27.89 -17.22
C SER A 29 8.70 26.45 -17.71
N SER A 30 8.55 25.48 -16.82
CA SER A 30 8.38 24.09 -17.21
C SER A 30 6.98 23.81 -17.74
N TYR A 31 6.90 22.84 -18.64
CA TYR A 31 5.60 22.31 -19.11
C TYR A 31 4.75 21.81 -17.92
N GLY A 32 5.37 21.15 -16.94
CA GLY A 32 4.69 20.66 -15.74
C GLY A 32 4.03 21.76 -14.93
N PHE A 33 4.72 22.90 -14.72
CA PHE A 33 4.14 24.04 -14.03
C PHE A 33 2.94 24.62 -14.77
N LYS A 34 3.05 24.82 -16.10
CA LYS A 34 1.92 25.26 -16.93
C LYS A 34 0.71 24.34 -16.78
N ARG A 35 0.91 23.01 -16.87
CA ARG A 35 -0.18 22.02 -16.70
C ARG A 35 -0.79 22.06 -15.30
N ALA A 36 0.00 22.30 -14.26
CA ALA A 36 -0.49 22.45 -12.90
C ALA A 36 -1.36 23.70 -12.73
N VAL A 37 -0.94 24.85 -13.30
CA VAL A 37 -1.73 26.10 -13.30
C VAL A 37 -3.04 25.92 -14.07
N GLU A 38 -3.02 25.32 -15.26
CA GLU A 38 -4.23 25.03 -16.05
C GLU A 38 -5.23 24.17 -15.26
N ALA A 39 -4.73 23.13 -14.59
CA ALA A 39 -5.58 22.25 -13.79
C ALA A 39 -6.11 22.94 -12.53
N PHE A 40 -5.32 23.81 -11.91
CA PHE A 40 -5.73 24.64 -10.79
C PHE A 40 -6.87 25.60 -11.19
N VAL A 41 -6.69 26.35 -12.26
CA VAL A 41 -7.72 27.30 -12.75
C VAL A 41 -9.02 26.57 -13.09
N LYS A 42 -8.93 25.39 -13.72
CA LYS A 42 -10.10 24.52 -13.95
C LYS A 42 -10.77 24.06 -12.65
N SER A 43 -9.99 23.83 -11.59
CA SER A 43 -10.57 23.47 -10.28
C SER A 43 -11.30 24.65 -9.65
N LEU A 44 -10.75 25.87 -9.73
CA LEU A 44 -11.42 27.08 -9.24
C LEU A 44 -12.78 27.28 -9.92
N LYS A 45 -12.83 27.07 -11.25
CA LYS A 45 -14.06 27.16 -12.02
C LYS A 45 -15.10 26.10 -11.63
N ARG A 46 -14.66 24.84 -11.53
CA ARG A 46 -15.53 23.72 -11.15
C ARG A 46 -16.12 23.88 -9.75
N ASP A 47 -15.31 24.37 -8.83
CA ASP A 47 -15.66 24.51 -7.42
C ASP A 47 -16.30 25.88 -7.13
N GLU A 48 -16.64 26.66 -8.19
CA GLU A 48 -17.34 27.97 -8.16
C GLU A 48 -16.67 28.99 -7.22
N VAL A 49 -15.33 29.01 -7.16
CA VAL A 49 -14.59 29.91 -6.29
C VAL A 49 -14.64 31.35 -6.83
N ILE A 50 -15.05 32.30 -6.02
CA ILE A 50 -15.25 33.72 -6.38
C ILE A 50 -14.02 34.34 -7.08
N ILE A 51 -12.82 33.95 -6.69
CA ILE A 51 -11.54 34.38 -7.25
C ILE A 51 -11.48 34.11 -8.77
N TYR A 52 -12.03 32.98 -9.24
CA TYR A 52 -12.06 32.66 -10.65
C TYR A 52 -12.82 33.73 -11.47
N ASP A 53 -14.05 34.04 -11.05
CA ASP A 53 -14.88 35.03 -11.73
C ASP A 53 -14.27 36.43 -11.74
N HIS A 54 -13.61 36.79 -10.61
CA HIS A 54 -12.94 38.09 -10.47
C HIS A 54 -11.85 38.25 -11.53
N TYR A 55 -10.88 37.33 -11.58
CA TYR A 55 -9.75 37.47 -12.50
C TYR A 55 -10.09 37.17 -13.96
N VAL A 56 -10.93 36.16 -14.23
CA VAL A 56 -11.32 35.88 -15.63
C VAL A 56 -12.04 37.06 -16.28
N LYS A 57 -12.85 37.79 -15.53
CA LYS A 57 -13.45 39.03 -16.03
C LYS A 57 -12.42 40.11 -16.33
N ALA A 58 -11.40 40.25 -15.50
CA ALA A 58 -10.34 41.24 -15.66
C ALA A 58 -9.42 40.92 -16.86
N PHE A 59 -9.08 39.64 -17.06
CA PHE A 59 -8.19 39.18 -18.14
C PHE A 59 -8.93 38.80 -19.44
N LYS A 60 -10.26 38.90 -19.50
CA LYS A 60 -11.12 38.63 -20.67
C LYS A 60 -11.21 37.16 -21.08
N THR A 61 -10.16 36.37 -20.96
CA THR A 61 -10.13 34.94 -21.27
C THR A 61 -9.45 34.13 -20.17
N GLU A 62 -9.81 32.85 -20.05
CA GLU A 62 -9.17 31.90 -19.13
C GLU A 62 -7.68 31.70 -19.48
N GLU A 63 -7.35 31.71 -20.78
CA GLU A 63 -5.97 31.53 -21.25
C GLU A 63 -5.09 32.72 -20.87
N ASP A 64 -5.56 33.96 -21.07
CA ASP A 64 -4.84 35.18 -20.65
C ASP A 64 -4.62 35.19 -19.13
N PHE A 65 -5.60 34.75 -18.37
CA PHE A 65 -5.48 34.62 -16.90
C PHE A 65 -4.39 33.63 -16.52
N ILE A 66 -4.40 32.41 -17.12
CA ILE A 66 -3.39 31.37 -16.88
C ILE A 66 -1.98 31.88 -17.21
N GLU A 67 -1.81 32.48 -18.38
CA GLU A 67 -0.51 33.01 -18.81
C GLU A 67 -0.04 34.15 -17.90
N SER A 68 -0.96 35.01 -17.48
CA SER A 68 -0.63 36.11 -16.57
C SER A 68 -0.23 35.65 -15.17
N ILE A 69 -0.85 34.59 -14.62
CA ILE A 69 -0.39 33.97 -13.40
C ILE A 69 1.06 33.48 -13.55
N ILE A 70 1.35 32.72 -14.62
CA ILE A 70 2.66 32.12 -14.84
C ILE A 70 3.75 33.21 -14.95
N GLU A 71 3.50 34.24 -15.76
CA GLU A 71 4.46 35.32 -15.97
C GLU A 71 4.62 36.18 -14.72
N SER A 72 3.54 36.53 -14.00
CA SER A 72 3.61 37.29 -12.77
C SER A 72 4.46 36.51 -11.71
N PHE A 73 4.28 35.20 -11.59
CA PHE A 73 5.06 34.38 -10.66
C PHE A 73 6.55 34.37 -11.03
N LYS A 74 6.91 34.31 -12.33
CA LYS A 74 8.30 34.43 -12.77
C LYS A 74 8.89 35.77 -12.37
N LEU A 75 8.18 36.85 -12.63
CA LEU A 75 8.63 38.22 -12.32
C LEU A 75 8.78 38.42 -10.81
N LEU A 76 7.82 37.97 -10.00
CA LEU A 76 7.85 38.09 -8.53
C LEU A 76 8.99 37.31 -7.85
N THR A 77 9.61 36.35 -8.54
CA THR A 77 10.84 35.71 -8.01
C THR A 77 12.07 36.59 -8.13
N VAL A 78 12.04 37.62 -8.96
CA VAL A 78 13.18 38.49 -9.27
C VAL A 78 12.92 39.93 -8.84
N PHE A 79 11.76 40.46 -9.15
CA PHE A 79 11.37 41.85 -9.01
C PHE A 79 10.41 42.06 -7.83
N ASN A 80 10.34 43.28 -7.29
CA ASN A 80 9.28 43.70 -6.38
C ASN A 80 7.97 44.02 -7.12
N VAL A 81 6.90 44.30 -6.41
CA VAL A 81 5.56 44.52 -6.98
C VAL A 81 5.53 45.74 -7.94
N GLU A 82 6.20 46.83 -7.57
CA GLU A 82 6.24 48.04 -8.35
C GLU A 82 6.98 47.81 -9.68
N GLU A 83 8.07 47.10 -9.66
CA GLU A 83 8.84 46.71 -10.85
C GLU A 83 8.05 45.77 -11.75
N VAL A 84 7.29 44.82 -11.20
CA VAL A 84 6.42 43.92 -11.98
C VAL A 84 5.34 44.70 -12.72
N ILE A 85 4.71 45.69 -12.07
CA ILE A 85 3.73 46.57 -12.71
C ILE A 85 4.40 47.41 -13.80
N ALA A 86 5.62 47.88 -13.58
CA ALA A 86 6.39 48.64 -14.55
C ALA A 86 6.79 47.84 -15.80
N VAL A 87 6.93 46.52 -15.72
CA VAL A 87 7.21 45.64 -16.87
C VAL A 87 5.99 45.61 -17.81
N ASP A 88 4.77 45.42 -17.28
CA ASP A 88 3.54 45.47 -18.03
C ASP A 88 2.39 45.79 -17.07
N ASN A 89 1.69 46.91 -17.36
CA ASN A 89 0.59 47.38 -16.53
C ASN A 89 -0.58 46.39 -16.40
N LYS A 90 -0.69 45.39 -17.30
CA LYS A 90 -1.70 44.32 -17.15
C LYS A 90 -1.62 43.57 -15.84
N TYR A 91 -0.42 43.49 -15.23
CA TYR A 91 -0.21 42.79 -13.93
C TYR A 91 -0.74 43.61 -12.76
N SER A 92 -1.05 44.90 -12.90
CA SER A 92 -1.65 45.73 -11.82
C SER A 92 -2.93 45.12 -11.30
N VAL A 93 -3.70 44.40 -12.13
CA VAL A 93 -4.92 43.67 -11.76
C VAL A 93 -4.73 42.73 -10.56
N PHE A 94 -3.57 42.09 -10.46
CA PHE A 94 -3.27 41.20 -9.31
C PHE A 94 -3.03 41.98 -8.00
N PHE A 95 -2.64 43.23 -8.08
CA PHE A 95 -2.24 44.03 -6.92
C PHE A 95 -3.29 45.09 -6.54
N GLU A 96 -4.37 45.23 -7.30
CA GLU A 96 -5.54 46.08 -6.95
C GLU A 96 -6.21 45.57 -5.66
N ASP A 97 -6.30 44.25 -5.51
CA ASP A 97 -6.69 43.59 -4.26
C ASP A 97 -5.60 42.60 -3.84
N LYS A 98 -4.70 43.09 -3.01
CA LYS A 98 -3.55 42.33 -2.54
C LYS A 98 -3.95 41.07 -1.76
N ASP A 99 -4.99 41.17 -0.94
CA ASP A 99 -5.43 40.06 -0.09
C ASP A 99 -6.02 38.94 -0.95
N LEU A 100 -6.78 39.30 -1.99
CA LEU A 100 -7.33 38.35 -2.96
C LEU A 100 -6.23 37.63 -3.76
N PHE A 101 -5.15 38.36 -4.10
CA PHE A 101 -4.02 37.75 -4.79
C PHE A 101 -3.22 36.79 -3.89
N ILE A 102 -3.03 37.13 -2.62
CA ILE A 102 -2.42 36.23 -1.63
C ILE A 102 -3.27 34.98 -1.48
N GLU A 103 -4.59 35.11 -1.39
CA GLU A 103 -5.51 33.98 -1.35
C GLU A 103 -5.38 33.07 -2.60
N LEU A 104 -5.26 33.65 -3.80
CA LEU A 104 -5.03 32.89 -5.03
C LEU A 104 -3.71 32.08 -4.95
N ILE A 105 -2.64 32.71 -4.45
CA ILE A 105 -1.34 32.06 -4.26
C ILE A 105 -1.48 30.91 -3.28
N ASP A 106 -2.17 31.10 -2.15
CA ASP A 106 -2.37 30.08 -1.13
C ASP A 106 -3.21 28.90 -1.65
N LEU A 107 -4.28 29.19 -2.37
CA LEU A 107 -5.12 28.16 -2.99
C LEU A 107 -4.35 27.32 -4.03
N MET A 108 -3.48 27.94 -4.82
CA MET A 108 -2.60 27.22 -5.74
C MET A 108 -1.63 26.31 -4.98
N GLY A 109 -1.05 26.79 -3.88
CA GLY A 109 -0.19 25.98 -3.01
C GLY A 109 -0.92 24.79 -2.38
N LEU A 110 -2.15 25.02 -1.92
CA LEU A 110 -3.01 23.95 -1.39
C LEU A 110 -3.40 22.94 -2.47
N PHE A 111 -3.74 23.41 -3.67
CA PHE A 111 -4.03 22.55 -4.80
C PHE A 111 -2.84 21.62 -5.11
N TRP A 112 -1.63 22.18 -5.22
CA TRP A 112 -0.41 21.39 -5.46
C TRP A 112 -0.18 20.35 -4.37
N LYS A 113 -0.34 20.71 -3.09
CA LYS A 113 -0.14 19.80 -1.95
C LYS A 113 -1.17 18.68 -1.87
N LYS A 114 -2.40 18.90 -2.38
CA LYS A 114 -3.45 17.86 -2.44
C LYS A 114 -3.23 16.82 -3.54
N LEU A 115 -2.39 17.11 -4.53
CA LEU A 115 -2.04 16.12 -5.56
C LEU A 115 -1.13 15.06 -4.95
N GLU A 116 -1.35 13.81 -5.33
CA GLU A 116 -0.34 12.77 -5.19
C GLU A 116 0.77 13.05 -6.21
N ARG A 117 2.03 13.15 -5.77
CA ARG A 117 3.15 13.58 -6.61
C ARG A 117 4.24 12.51 -6.63
N TYR A 118 4.58 12.06 -7.82
CA TYR A 118 5.57 11.02 -8.06
C TYR A 118 6.67 11.53 -8.96
N THR A 119 7.92 11.27 -8.62
CA THR A 119 9.05 11.48 -9.51
C THR A 119 9.56 10.15 -10.04
N ILE A 120 9.97 10.16 -11.31
CA ILE A 120 10.46 8.98 -12.02
C ILE A 120 11.81 9.29 -12.63
N VAL A 121 12.77 8.37 -12.45
CA VAL A 121 14.04 8.34 -13.17
C VAL A 121 14.20 6.97 -13.84
N ARG A 122 14.42 6.95 -15.16
CA ARG A 122 14.68 5.75 -15.95
C ARG A 122 16.15 5.72 -16.40
N ASN A 123 16.88 4.69 -16.02
CA ASN A 123 18.33 4.63 -16.19
C ASN A 123 18.79 4.36 -17.62
N SER A 124 17.96 3.79 -18.47
CA SER A 124 18.33 3.34 -19.82
C SER A 124 18.29 4.41 -20.91
N ARG A 125 17.72 5.59 -20.64
CA ARG A 125 17.53 6.63 -21.66
C ARG A 125 18.41 7.85 -21.40
N LEU A 126 19.19 8.22 -22.42
CA LEU A 126 19.96 9.46 -22.45
C LEU A 126 19.02 10.64 -22.75
N GLY A 127 18.90 11.58 -21.84
CA GLY A 127 18.09 12.79 -21.97
C GLY A 127 18.76 14.00 -21.32
N GLN A 128 18.08 15.16 -21.36
CA GLN A 128 18.52 16.38 -20.64
C GLN A 128 18.19 16.33 -19.14
N GLY A 129 17.68 15.19 -18.67
CA GLY A 129 17.26 14.98 -17.30
C GLY A 129 18.37 14.56 -16.37
N LEU A 130 17.96 14.03 -15.26
CA LEU A 130 18.83 13.59 -14.19
C LEU A 130 19.32 12.17 -14.50
N GLN A 131 20.62 11.98 -14.57
CA GLN A 131 21.25 10.70 -14.84
C GLN A 131 22.28 10.38 -13.76
N ASN A 132 22.35 9.09 -13.35
CA ASN A 132 23.32 8.61 -12.35
C ASN A 132 23.34 9.42 -11.06
N VAL A 133 22.19 9.67 -10.47
CA VAL A 133 22.08 10.64 -9.42
C VAL A 133 21.95 10.01 -8.07
N ARG A 134 22.41 10.75 -7.11
CA ARG A 134 21.95 10.70 -5.74
C ARG A 134 20.46 11.05 -5.71
N PHE A 135 19.64 10.08 -6.07
CA PHE A 135 18.21 10.22 -6.31
C PHE A 135 17.47 10.83 -5.11
N ILE A 136 17.82 10.42 -3.89
CA ILE A 136 17.27 10.99 -2.65
C ILE A 136 17.60 12.48 -2.59
N GLN A 137 18.85 12.87 -2.86
CA GLN A 137 19.27 14.26 -2.84
C GLN A 137 18.53 15.11 -3.88
N ALA A 138 18.21 14.55 -5.05
CA ALA A 138 17.44 15.25 -6.08
C ALA A 138 16.00 15.52 -5.63
N ASN A 139 15.39 14.61 -4.90
CA ASN A 139 14.06 14.83 -4.31
C ASN A 139 14.08 15.91 -3.24
N ASP A 140 15.09 15.92 -2.37
CA ASP A 140 15.24 16.95 -1.35
C ASP A 140 15.45 18.33 -2.00
N MET A 141 16.31 18.41 -3.03
CA MET A 141 16.51 19.64 -3.80
C MET A 141 15.25 20.12 -4.51
N PHE A 142 14.46 19.20 -5.08
CA PHE A 142 13.19 19.55 -5.72
C PHE A 142 12.16 20.07 -4.70
N ASN A 143 12.05 19.42 -3.54
CA ASN A 143 11.21 19.89 -2.45
C ASN A 143 11.61 21.30 -2.00
N GLU A 144 12.89 21.55 -1.76
CA GLU A 144 13.42 22.87 -1.37
C GLU A 144 13.17 23.92 -2.47
N LEU A 145 13.37 23.56 -3.74
CA LEU A 145 13.12 24.45 -4.87
C LEU A 145 11.65 24.90 -4.92
N VAL A 146 10.71 23.98 -4.78
CA VAL A 146 9.26 24.32 -4.78
C VAL A 146 8.94 25.22 -3.60
N LEU A 147 9.36 24.87 -2.39
CA LEU A 147 9.12 25.65 -1.18
C LEU A 147 9.73 27.05 -1.25
N SER A 148 10.98 27.16 -1.66
CA SER A 148 11.66 28.46 -1.74
C SER A 148 11.10 29.36 -2.84
N THR A 149 10.59 28.76 -3.93
CA THR A 149 9.89 29.51 -4.99
C THR A 149 8.60 30.11 -4.45
N TRP A 150 7.82 29.28 -3.76
CA TRP A 150 6.52 29.67 -3.18
C TRP A 150 6.68 30.79 -2.15
N ARG A 151 7.60 30.64 -1.20
CA ARG A 151 7.93 31.67 -0.19
C ARG A 151 8.34 32.98 -0.85
N ARG A 152 9.25 32.92 -1.83
CA ARG A 152 9.73 34.13 -2.51
C ARG A 152 8.57 34.91 -3.14
N ILE A 153 7.63 34.23 -3.78
CA ILE A 153 6.43 34.86 -4.37
C ILE A 153 5.58 35.49 -3.26
N GLN A 154 5.26 34.76 -2.19
CA GLN A 154 4.47 35.26 -1.06
C GLN A 154 5.10 36.47 -0.37
N ASP A 155 6.39 36.37 -0.05
CA ASP A 155 7.13 37.45 0.65
C ASP A 155 7.21 38.70 -0.23
N THR A 156 7.41 38.55 -1.53
CA THR A 156 7.42 39.68 -2.48
C THR A 156 6.07 40.37 -2.53
N VAL A 157 4.97 39.62 -2.62
CA VAL A 157 3.61 40.19 -2.62
C VAL A 157 3.28 40.82 -1.28
N ASN A 158 3.65 40.18 -0.17
CA ASN A 158 3.43 40.73 1.19
C ASN A 158 4.23 42.00 1.44
N GLY A 159 5.41 42.13 0.84
CA GLY A 159 6.36 43.22 1.12
C GLY A 159 7.15 43.02 2.41
N TYR A 160 7.07 41.85 3.05
CA TYR A 160 7.84 41.46 4.22
C TYR A 160 8.01 39.94 4.29
N GLU A 161 9.07 39.48 4.96
CA GLU A 161 9.30 38.07 5.22
C GLU A 161 8.44 37.60 6.39
N GLN A 162 7.84 36.44 6.25
CA GLN A 162 7.09 35.81 7.32
C GLN A 162 8.02 35.37 8.46
N ARG A 163 7.53 35.38 9.70
CA ARG A 163 8.30 34.95 10.88
C ARG A 163 7.99 33.53 11.32
N VAL A 164 6.85 32.98 10.89
CA VAL A 164 6.41 31.61 11.23
C VAL A 164 6.12 30.86 9.95
N TYR A 165 6.91 29.83 9.70
CA TYR A 165 6.74 28.96 8.55
C TYR A 165 6.23 27.58 9.00
N ARG A 166 5.15 27.11 8.36
CA ARG A 166 4.65 25.74 8.49
C ARG A 166 4.95 24.99 7.20
N GLN A 167 6.01 24.18 7.25
CA GLN A 167 6.49 23.49 6.05
C GLN A 167 5.90 22.09 5.98
N MET A 168 5.17 21.81 4.91
CA MET A 168 4.81 20.46 4.49
C MET A 168 5.64 20.11 3.26
N THR A 169 5.89 18.81 3.07
CA THR A 169 6.54 18.31 1.86
C THR A 169 5.84 18.82 0.61
N ALA A 170 6.54 19.54 -0.24
CA ALA A 170 6.01 20.16 -1.46
C ALA A 170 6.63 19.57 -2.74
N GLY A 171 7.61 18.68 -2.61
CA GLY A 171 8.17 17.88 -3.69
C GLY A 171 7.33 16.65 -3.99
N ALA A 172 7.96 15.49 -4.25
CA ALA A 172 7.27 14.24 -4.48
C ALA A 172 6.80 13.58 -3.17
N ASN A 173 5.71 12.84 -3.21
CA ASN A 173 5.28 11.93 -2.13
C ASN A 173 6.02 10.60 -2.23
N ALA A 174 6.33 10.17 -3.45
CA ALA A 174 7.20 9.03 -3.70
C ALA A 174 8.00 9.23 -4.99
N SER A 175 9.10 8.52 -5.07
CA SER A 175 10.03 8.58 -6.18
C SER A 175 10.50 7.20 -6.58
N LEU A 176 10.57 6.93 -7.88
CA LEU A 176 10.86 5.63 -8.44
C LEU A 176 12.07 5.70 -9.37
N THR A 177 12.99 4.77 -9.20
CA THR A 177 14.00 4.47 -10.21
C THR A 177 13.54 3.27 -11.04
N LEU A 178 13.56 3.41 -12.34
CA LEU A 178 13.12 2.40 -13.30
C LEU A 178 14.29 1.89 -14.12
N ASN A 179 14.34 0.58 -14.32
CA ASN A 179 15.32 -0.08 -15.17
C ASN A 179 14.59 -0.83 -16.29
N ASP A 180 15.14 -0.80 -17.50
CA ASP A 180 14.72 -1.68 -18.58
C ASP A 180 15.36 -3.06 -18.32
N VAL A 181 14.51 -4.07 -18.19
CA VAL A 181 14.91 -5.42 -17.78
C VAL A 181 14.50 -6.43 -18.83
N SER A 182 15.44 -7.33 -19.16
CA SER A 182 15.11 -8.55 -19.91
C SER A 182 14.89 -9.69 -18.91
N TRP A 183 13.71 -10.30 -18.95
CA TRP A 183 13.36 -11.46 -18.16
C TRP A 183 13.01 -12.67 -19.05
N ASN A 184 12.97 -13.88 -18.51
CA ASN A 184 12.64 -15.07 -19.27
C ASN A 184 11.13 -15.12 -19.57
N CYS A 185 10.72 -14.28 -20.52
CA CYS A 185 9.33 -14.05 -20.88
C CYS A 185 8.81 -15.13 -21.84
N PRO A 186 7.81 -15.93 -21.45
CA PRO A 186 7.11 -16.81 -22.36
C PRO A 186 6.53 -16.07 -23.57
N ILE A 187 6.44 -16.75 -24.71
CA ILE A 187 5.99 -16.15 -25.98
C ILE A 187 4.58 -15.53 -25.85
N GLU A 188 3.74 -16.14 -25.02
CA GLU A 188 2.36 -15.72 -24.75
C GLU A 188 2.28 -14.36 -24.05
N TYR A 189 3.37 -13.93 -23.37
CA TYR A 189 3.42 -12.71 -22.57
C TYR A 189 4.33 -11.63 -23.15
N LYS A 190 4.73 -11.75 -24.42
CA LYS A 190 5.62 -10.78 -25.10
C LYS A 190 5.17 -9.33 -24.95
N GLY A 191 3.86 -9.07 -24.92
CA GLY A 191 3.32 -7.73 -24.72
C GLY A 191 3.60 -7.09 -23.36
N LEU A 192 4.17 -7.85 -22.42
CA LEU A 192 4.60 -7.39 -21.10
C LEU A 192 6.11 -7.13 -21.01
N ALA A 193 6.89 -7.57 -22.00
CA ALA A 193 8.35 -7.67 -21.91
C ALA A 193 9.07 -6.32 -21.81
N GLU A 194 8.52 -5.27 -22.42
CA GLU A 194 9.15 -3.95 -22.54
C GLU A 194 8.81 -2.99 -21.37
N ILE A 195 8.00 -3.43 -20.41
CA ILE A 195 7.58 -2.58 -19.31
C ILE A 195 8.73 -2.42 -18.31
N PRO A 196 9.08 -1.17 -17.90
CA PRO A 196 10.19 -0.93 -17.00
C PRO A 196 9.90 -1.43 -15.58
N PHE A 197 10.94 -1.98 -14.96
CA PHE A 197 10.91 -2.52 -13.60
C PHE A 197 11.34 -1.46 -12.58
N ILE A 198 10.62 -1.38 -11.49
CA ILE A 198 10.99 -0.56 -10.34
C ILE A 198 12.17 -1.22 -9.64
N SER A 199 13.29 -0.48 -9.52
CA SER A 199 14.50 -0.94 -8.84
C SER A 199 14.72 -0.23 -7.49
N THR A 200 14.11 0.94 -7.29
CA THR A 200 14.19 1.71 -6.04
C THR A 200 12.89 2.46 -5.81
N VAL A 201 12.44 2.47 -4.58
CA VAL A 201 11.29 3.28 -4.13
C VAL A 201 11.75 4.17 -2.98
N VAL A 202 11.50 5.48 -3.09
CA VAL A 202 11.67 6.44 -1.99
C VAL A 202 10.28 6.95 -1.62
N ILE A 203 9.84 6.71 -0.41
CA ILE A 203 8.58 7.22 0.13
C ILE A 203 8.90 8.41 1.02
N GLN A 204 8.21 9.54 0.84
CA GLN A 204 8.38 10.75 1.65
C GLN A 204 7.15 10.96 2.55
N PRO A 205 7.23 10.56 3.80
CA PRO A 205 6.15 10.74 4.77
C PRO A 205 5.96 12.23 5.18
N PRO A 206 4.77 12.58 5.66
CA PRO A 206 3.57 11.75 5.67
C PRO A 206 2.97 11.63 4.26
N PHE A 207 2.79 10.41 3.79
CA PHE A 207 2.16 10.16 2.50
C PHE A 207 0.66 9.90 2.69
N ILE A 208 -0.16 10.85 2.27
CA ILE A 208 -1.62 10.76 2.31
C ILE A 208 -2.14 10.62 0.90
N SER A 209 -3.03 9.66 0.67
CA SER A 209 -3.67 9.42 -0.62
C SER A 209 -5.19 9.36 -0.51
N TYR A 210 -5.87 9.60 -1.63
CA TYR A 210 -7.32 9.57 -1.72
C TYR A 210 -7.74 8.68 -2.87
N THR A 211 -8.16 7.45 -2.54
CA THR A 211 -8.65 6.46 -3.49
C THR A 211 -10.16 6.52 -3.62
N LYS A 212 -10.71 5.98 -4.71
CA LYS A 212 -12.15 6.01 -4.98
C LYS A 212 -12.96 5.16 -4.00
N LYS A 213 -12.40 4.03 -3.58
CA LYS A 213 -13.06 3.04 -2.70
C LYS A 213 -12.28 2.84 -1.40
N ASN A 214 -12.99 2.41 -0.36
CA ASN A 214 -12.45 2.04 0.95
C ASN A 214 -12.71 0.60 1.33
N THR A 215 -13.42 -0.15 0.50
CA THR A 215 -13.81 -1.54 0.74
C THR A 215 -13.58 -2.36 -0.50
N ARG A 216 -13.45 -3.66 -0.30
CA ARG A 216 -13.41 -4.68 -1.34
C ARG A 216 -14.56 -5.64 -1.14
N ASP A 217 -15.11 -6.16 -2.21
CA ASP A 217 -16.15 -7.17 -2.23
C ASP A 217 -15.77 -8.38 -3.09
N GLY A 218 -16.43 -9.49 -2.85
CA GLY A 218 -16.29 -10.72 -3.60
C GLY A 218 -15.00 -11.50 -3.29
N ILE A 219 -14.93 -12.70 -3.86
CA ILE A 219 -13.75 -13.59 -3.86
C ILE A 219 -13.20 -13.66 -5.28
N PHE A 220 -11.91 -13.89 -5.39
CA PHE A 220 -11.26 -14.11 -6.70
C PHE A 220 -11.52 -15.56 -7.14
N ARG A 221 -11.98 -15.73 -8.38
CA ARG A 221 -12.30 -17.04 -8.95
C ARG A 221 -11.30 -17.39 -10.05
N GLU A 222 -11.09 -18.68 -10.26
CA GLU A 222 -10.32 -19.16 -11.40
C GLU A 222 -11.10 -18.90 -12.70
N HIS A 223 -10.40 -18.36 -13.70
CA HIS A 223 -10.90 -18.17 -15.06
C HIS A 223 -10.29 -19.23 -15.98
N GLN A 224 -11.07 -19.68 -16.98
CA GLN A 224 -10.65 -20.77 -17.85
C GLN A 224 -9.77 -20.33 -19.04
N GLN A 225 -9.74 -19.05 -19.33
CA GLN A 225 -8.97 -18.48 -20.45
C GLN A 225 -7.88 -17.58 -19.94
N ASN A 226 -6.72 -17.59 -20.62
CA ASN A 226 -5.61 -16.71 -20.30
C ASN A 226 -5.99 -15.24 -20.58
N PRO A 227 -6.10 -14.39 -19.56
CA PRO A 227 -6.50 -12.99 -19.76
C PRO A 227 -5.40 -12.14 -20.40
N LEU A 228 -4.17 -12.64 -20.44
CA LEU A 228 -3.00 -11.90 -20.96
C LEU A 228 -2.66 -12.30 -22.40
N GLU A 229 -3.41 -13.21 -23.00
CA GLU A 229 -3.21 -13.57 -24.39
C GLU A 229 -3.49 -12.35 -25.29
N ASN A 230 -2.48 -11.96 -26.08
CA ASN A 230 -2.51 -10.79 -26.96
C ASN A 230 -2.58 -9.41 -26.28
N ILE A 231 -2.38 -9.33 -24.96
CA ILE A 231 -2.22 -8.03 -24.27
C ILE A 231 -0.88 -7.41 -24.67
N VAL A 232 -0.91 -6.11 -24.99
CA VAL A 232 0.27 -5.27 -25.17
C VAL A 232 0.14 -4.07 -24.24
N LEU A 233 1.10 -3.92 -23.34
CA LEU A 233 1.15 -2.77 -22.43
C LEU A 233 2.02 -1.67 -23.02
N ASN A 234 1.65 -0.40 -22.76
CA ASN A 234 2.42 0.77 -23.16
C ASN A 234 3.45 1.10 -22.07
N GLU A 235 4.73 1.11 -22.39
CA GLU A 235 5.82 1.44 -21.46
C GLU A 235 5.74 2.84 -20.81
N ASP A 236 4.96 3.75 -21.38
CA ASP A 236 4.76 5.10 -20.84
C ASP A 236 3.67 5.17 -19.74
N ASP A 237 2.84 4.12 -19.64
CA ASP A 237 1.67 4.10 -18.76
C ASP A 237 1.73 2.99 -17.71
N TRP A 238 2.70 2.08 -17.83
CA TRP A 238 2.79 0.89 -16.99
C TRP A 238 4.13 0.75 -16.28
N PHE A 239 4.08 0.13 -15.11
CA PHE A 239 5.25 -0.14 -14.27
C PHE A 239 5.19 -1.56 -13.75
N VAL A 240 6.37 -2.16 -13.47
CA VAL A 240 6.48 -3.45 -12.81
C VAL A 240 7.08 -3.28 -11.43
N PHE A 241 6.38 -3.73 -10.40
CA PHE A 241 6.96 -3.95 -9.09
C PHE A 241 7.37 -5.43 -8.97
N PRO A 242 8.66 -5.76 -8.99
CA PRO A 242 9.12 -7.14 -8.77
C PRO A 242 9.08 -7.44 -7.27
N ALA A 243 8.01 -8.10 -6.82
CA ALA A 243 7.78 -8.42 -5.43
C ALA A 243 8.29 -9.82 -5.06
N LYS A 244 8.70 -9.96 -3.80
CA LYS A 244 8.83 -11.26 -3.14
C LYS A 244 7.61 -11.43 -2.24
N VAL A 245 6.66 -12.24 -2.70
CA VAL A 245 5.45 -12.59 -1.94
C VAL A 245 5.73 -13.93 -1.25
N GLY A 246 6.04 -13.90 0.04
CA GLY A 246 6.70 -15.03 0.67
C GLY A 246 7.98 -15.39 -0.08
N SER A 247 8.12 -16.65 -0.46
CA SER A 247 9.27 -17.14 -1.27
C SER A 247 9.13 -16.94 -2.78
N MET A 248 7.97 -16.46 -3.27
CA MET A 248 7.63 -16.44 -4.70
C MET A 248 8.04 -15.14 -5.35
N LEU A 249 8.71 -15.24 -6.51
CA LEU A 249 8.97 -14.09 -7.37
C LEU A 249 7.70 -13.70 -8.11
N THR A 250 7.27 -12.49 -7.91
CA THR A 250 5.99 -11.98 -8.43
C THR A 250 6.21 -10.69 -9.21
N PHE A 251 5.74 -10.63 -10.46
CA PHE A 251 5.76 -9.40 -11.25
C PHE A 251 4.39 -8.74 -11.21
N VAL A 252 4.30 -7.60 -10.52
CA VAL A 252 3.06 -6.83 -10.43
C VAL A 252 3.09 -5.69 -11.42
N TYR A 253 2.36 -5.85 -12.52
CA TYR A 253 2.15 -4.83 -13.53
C TYR A 253 0.98 -3.95 -13.12
N PHE A 254 1.16 -2.64 -13.05
CA PHE A 254 0.08 -1.74 -12.71
C PHE A 254 0.09 -0.47 -13.58
N HIS A 255 -1.12 0.00 -13.92
CA HIS A 255 -1.28 1.23 -14.68
C HIS A 255 -0.96 2.46 -13.81
N LYS A 256 -0.39 3.50 -14.40
CA LYS A 256 0.01 4.75 -13.72
C LYS A 256 -1.09 5.41 -12.87
N ASP A 257 -2.36 5.21 -13.23
CA ASP A 257 -3.48 5.76 -12.47
C ASP A 257 -3.71 5.04 -11.11
N PHE A 258 -3.00 3.96 -10.86
CA PHE A 258 -3.00 3.21 -9.60
C PHE A 258 -1.65 3.27 -8.89
N MET A 259 -0.88 4.34 -9.11
CA MET A 259 0.49 4.50 -8.61
C MET A 259 0.59 4.32 -7.09
N VAL A 260 -0.37 4.85 -6.31
CA VAL A 260 -0.35 4.69 -4.85
C VAL A 260 -0.42 3.23 -4.42
N HIS A 261 -1.13 2.38 -5.17
CA HIS A 261 -1.20 0.95 -4.88
C HIS A 261 0.13 0.27 -5.22
N GLY A 262 0.73 0.61 -6.37
CA GLY A 262 2.05 0.10 -6.74
C GLY A 262 3.15 0.49 -5.75
N VAL A 263 3.18 1.75 -5.31
CA VAL A 263 4.12 2.24 -4.29
C VAL A 263 3.84 1.60 -2.92
N GLY A 264 2.57 1.39 -2.59
CA GLY A 264 2.14 0.74 -1.35
C GLY A 264 2.67 -0.69 -1.18
N LEU A 265 2.96 -1.37 -2.30
CA LEU A 265 3.59 -2.70 -2.28
C LEU A 265 4.95 -2.69 -1.57
N ALA A 266 5.71 -1.58 -1.65
CA ALA A 266 7.01 -1.46 -0.99
C ALA A 266 6.95 -1.51 0.55
N ASN A 267 5.81 -1.13 1.14
CA ASN A 267 5.58 -1.30 2.58
C ASN A 267 5.05 -2.69 2.94
N LEU A 268 4.63 -3.48 1.95
CA LEU A 268 3.94 -4.74 2.21
C LEU A 268 4.73 -5.98 1.77
N PHE A 269 5.51 -5.86 0.70
CA PHE A 269 6.31 -6.95 0.14
C PHE A 269 7.74 -6.48 -0.11
N GLU A 270 8.69 -7.39 0.07
CA GLU A 270 10.08 -7.12 -0.26
C GLU A 270 10.22 -6.83 -1.76
N LEU A 271 10.90 -5.75 -2.10
CA LEU A 271 11.29 -5.46 -3.47
C LEU A 271 12.44 -6.42 -3.85
N ALA A 272 12.24 -7.27 -4.84
CA ALA A 272 13.24 -8.22 -5.29
C ALA A 272 14.51 -7.50 -5.80
N LYS A 273 15.67 -8.07 -5.53
CA LYS A 273 16.96 -7.57 -6.04
C LYS A 273 17.08 -7.89 -7.53
N GLU A 274 17.81 -7.06 -8.27
CA GLU A 274 18.01 -7.26 -9.71
C GLU A 274 18.51 -8.67 -10.06
N SER A 275 19.42 -9.24 -9.26
CA SER A 275 19.92 -10.60 -9.43
C SER A 275 18.86 -11.70 -9.24
N GLU A 276 17.74 -11.38 -8.61
CA GLU A 276 16.65 -12.31 -8.34
C GLU A 276 15.62 -12.36 -9.48
N TYR A 277 15.52 -11.31 -10.33
CA TYR A 277 14.52 -11.24 -11.40
C TYR A 277 15.09 -11.08 -12.83
N ILE A 278 16.28 -10.49 -13.02
CA ILE A 278 16.88 -10.36 -14.35
C ILE A 278 17.13 -11.75 -14.94
N GLY A 279 16.62 -11.98 -16.15
CA GLY A 279 16.70 -13.27 -16.86
C GLY A 279 15.93 -14.42 -16.21
N LYS A 280 15.09 -14.13 -15.20
CA LYS A 280 14.27 -15.14 -14.52
C LYS A 280 12.83 -15.12 -15.03
N LYS A 281 12.13 -16.23 -14.82
CA LYS A 281 10.69 -16.37 -15.00
C LYS A 281 10.03 -16.18 -13.62
N PRO A 282 8.96 -15.37 -13.47
CA PRO A 282 8.25 -15.24 -12.20
C PRO A 282 7.35 -16.46 -11.93
N ASP A 283 7.01 -16.69 -10.67
CA ASP A 283 6.00 -17.66 -10.25
C ASP A 283 4.59 -17.10 -10.45
N ILE A 284 4.46 -15.77 -10.31
CA ILE A 284 3.20 -15.06 -10.38
C ILE A 284 3.35 -13.81 -11.25
N ILE A 285 2.36 -13.56 -12.12
CA ILE A 285 2.17 -12.30 -12.84
C ILE A 285 0.83 -11.72 -12.39
N TYR A 286 0.79 -10.46 -12.00
CA TYR A 286 -0.45 -9.75 -11.73
C TYR A 286 -0.54 -8.48 -12.59
N VAL A 287 -1.59 -8.36 -13.39
CA VAL A 287 -1.89 -7.16 -14.20
C VAL A 287 -3.06 -6.43 -13.56
N PHE A 288 -2.81 -5.21 -13.10
CA PHE A 288 -3.77 -4.39 -12.35
C PHE A 288 -4.09 -3.09 -13.10
N GLY A 289 -5.34 -2.95 -13.51
CA GLY A 289 -5.84 -1.76 -14.18
C GLY A 289 -5.72 -1.80 -15.70
N TYR A 290 -5.90 -2.96 -16.34
CA TYR A 290 -5.87 -3.07 -17.80
C TYR A 290 -7.19 -2.57 -18.42
N PRO A 291 -7.13 -1.59 -19.39
CA PRO A 291 -8.32 -1.04 -20.03
C PRO A 291 -8.85 -2.01 -21.10
N ASP A 292 -9.62 -3.01 -20.69
CA ASP A 292 -10.22 -4.03 -21.57
C ASP A 292 -11.55 -3.58 -22.22
N GLY A 293 -11.97 -2.34 -21.96
CA GLY A 293 -13.22 -1.77 -22.48
C GLY A 293 -14.48 -2.20 -21.73
N ALA A 294 -14.35 -3.02 -20.67
CA ALA A 294 -15.47 -3.37 -19.82
C ALA A 294 -15.73 -2.28 -18.78
N GLU A 295 -17.00 -1.91 -18.59
CA GLU A 295 -17.41 -0.99 -17.53
C GLU A 295 -17.50 -1.69 -16.16
N GLU A 296 -17.84 -2.99 -16.15
CA GLU A 296 -17.96 -3.77 -14.95
C GLU A 296 -16.60 -4.25 -14.44
N LYS A 297 -16.48 -4.35 -13.12
CA LYS A 297 -15.31 -4.87 -12.45
C LYS A 297 -15.08 -6.34 -12.82
N ARG A 298 -13.86 -6.63 -13.28
CA ARG A 298 -13.36 -7.98 -13.56
C ARG A 298 -12.09 -8.23 -12.75
N THR A 299 -12.20 -9.11 -11.77
CA THR A 299 -11.08 -9.51 -10.92
C THR A 299 -11.09 -11.03 -10.75
N PHE A 300 -10.12 -11.70 -11.33
CA PHE A 300 -10.01 -13.16 -11.32
C PHE A 300 -8.57 -13.61 -11.50
N TYR A 301 -8.31 -14.91 -11.38
CA TYR A 301 -7.00 -15.47 -11.67
C TYR A 301 -7.09 -16.61 -12.68
N TYR A 302 -5.95 -16.95 -13.28
CA TYR A 302 -5.79 -18.02 -14.26
C TYR A 302 -4.53 -18.83 -13.93
N LYS A 303 -4.62 -20.17 -14.09
CA LYS A 303 -3.49 -21.10 -13.89
C LYS A 303 -2.87 -21.43 -15.24
N ASP A 304 -1.74 -20.84 -15.57
CA ASP A 304 -0.95 -21.23 -16.74
C ASP A 304 -0.08 -22.45 -16.43
N LYS A 305 -0.67 -23.63 -16.57
CA LYS A 305 0.01 -24.91 -16.34
C LYS A 305 1.15 -25.16 -17.33
N LYS A 306 1.11 -24.56 -18.53
CA LYS A 306 2.15 -24.72 -19.55
C LYS A 306 3.46 -24.05 -19.15
N ASN A 307 3.36 -22.85 -18.63
CA ASN A 307 4.51 -22.05 -18.20
C ASN A 307 4.77 -22.13 -16.70
N ASP A 308 3.91 -22.81 -15.94
CA ASP A 308 3.93 -22.86 -14.47
C ASP A 308 3.93 -21.45 -13.86
N ILE A 309 2.95 -20.63 -14.27
CA ILE A 309 2.75 -19.25 -13.80
C ILE A 309 1.30 -19.08 -13.35
N LEU A 310 1.09 -18.49 -12.17
CA LEU A 310 -0.24 -18.01 -11.79
C LEU A 310 -0.44 -16.56 -12.23
N ILE A 311 -1.60 -16.27 -12.81
CA ILE A 311 -1.90 -14.96 -13.37
C ILE A 311 -3.06 -14.34 -12.61
N GLY A 312 -2.86 -13.18 -12.01
CA GLY A 312 -3.89 -12.32 -11.52
C GLY A 312 -4.28 -11.26 -12.54
N TYR A 313 -5.55 -10.93 -12.59
CA TYR A 313 -6.07 -9.91 -13.49
C TYR A 313 -7.09 -9.01 -12.81
N ALA A 314 -6.96 -7.70 -13.04
CA ALA A 314 -7.96 -6.70 -12.69
C ALA A 314 -8.06 -5.68 -13.83
N ASN A 315 -9.28 -5.50 -14.39
CA ASN A 315 -9.50 -4.50 -15.42
C ASN A 315 -9.52 -3.07 -14.85
N TYR A 316 -9.40 -2.09 -15.74
CA TYR A 316 -9.43 -0.68 -15.39
C TYR A 316 -10.86 -0.21 -15.09
N CYS A 317 -11.17 0.02 -13.83
CA CYS A 317 -12.40 0.64 -13.38
C CYS A 317 -12.22 1.34 -12.02
N ASP A 318 -13.16 2.22 -11.64
CA ASP A 318 -13.10 2.92 -10.34
C ASP A 318 -13.27 1.97 -9.15
N ASP A 319 -13.93 0.82 -9.34
CA ASP A 319 -14.21 -0.13 -8.26
C ASP A 319 -12.95 -0.82 -7.73
N ILE A 320 -11.89 -0.97 -8.55
CA ILE A 320 -10.63 -1.54 -8.10
C ILE A 320 -9.69 -0.52 -7.43
N ASP A 321 -10.02 0.78 -7.45
CA ASP A 321 -9.17 1.83 -6.85
C ASP A 321 -9.22 1.78 -5.31
N TYR A 322 -8.79 0.64 -4.79
CA TYR A 322 -8.59 0.32 -3.38
C TYR A 322 -7.48 -0.70 -3.23
N PHE A 323 -6.48 -0.41 -2.40
CA PHE A 323 -5.30 -1.25 -2.24
C PHE A 323 -5.62 -2.70 -1.85
N GLY A 324 -6.76 -2.91 -1.17
CA GLY A 324 -7.22 -4.24 -0.81
C GLY A 324 -7.44 -5.19 -1.99
N TYR A 325 -7.75 -4.70 -3.20
CA TYR A 325 -7.83 -5.56 -4.40
C TYR A 325 -6.45 -6.04 -4.82
N MET A 326 -5.45 -5.14 -4.84
CA MET A 326 -4.08 -5.50 -5.21
C MET A 326 -3.48 -6.47 -4.19
N LYS A 327 -3.52 -6.13 -2.90
CA LYS A 327 -3.03 -6.97 -1.81
C LYS A 327 -3.66 -8.37 -1.81
N LYS A 328 -4.97 -8.44 -1.78
CA LYS A 328 -5.68 -9.72 -1.56
C LYS A 328 -5.62 -10.64 -2.78
N MET A 329 -5.49 -10.10 -4.00
CA MET A 329 -5.18 -10.94 -5.18
C MET A 329 -3.81 -11.59 -5.04
N LEU A 330 -2.77 -10.81 -4.69
CA LEU A 330 -1.41 -11.35 -4.50
C LEU A 330 -1.38 -12.46 -3.45
N LEU A 331 -2.09 -12.25 -2.33
CA LEU A 331 -2.21 -13.26 -1.28
C LEU A 331 -2.99 -14.51 -1.75
N THR A 332 -4.02 -14.34 -2.57
CA THR A 332 -4.76 -15.48 -3.15
C THR A 332 -3.86 -16.30 -4.05
N LEU A 333 -3.14 -15.65 -4.97
CA LEU A 333 -2.22 -16.32 -5.89
C LEU A 333 -1.09 -17.05 -5.16
N HIS A 334 -0.50 -16.39 -4.17
CA HIS A 334 0.52 -17.00 -3.31
C HIS A 334 -0.05 -18.25 -2.62
N ASN A 335 -1.22 -18.15 -2.00
CA ASN A 335 -1.80 -19.25 -1.26
C ASN A 335 -2.21 -20.43 -2.16
N VAL A 336 -2.77 -20.16 -3.34
CA VAL A 336 -3.03 -21.20 -4.36
C VAL A 336 -1.72 -21.92 -4.71
N LYS A 337 -0.63 -21.19 -4.96
CA LYS A 337 0.68 -21.78 -5.26
C LYS A 337 1.26 -22.56 -4.07
N GLN A 338 1.07 -22.09 -2.84
CA GLN A 338 1.50 -22.81 -1.63
C GLN A 338 0.74 -24.14 -1.49
N ILE A 339 -0.56 -24.17 -1.75
CA ILE A 339 -1.35 -25.42 -1.77
C ILE A 339 -0.81 -26.39 -2.81
N GLU A 340 -0.50 -25.92 -4.05
CA GLU A 340 0.15 -26.74 -5.08
C GLU A 340 1.50 -27.30 -4.61
N HIS A 341 2.26 -26.55 -3.81
CA HIS A 341 3.52 -26.97 -3.20
C HIS A 341 3.36 -27.79 -1.91
N ARG A 342 2.13 -28.24 -1.59
CA ARG A 342 1.82 -29.03 -0.37
C ARG A 342 2.12 -28.28 0.94
N ASN A 343 2.07 -26.97 0.96
CA ASN A 343 2.11 -26.13 2.16
C ASN A 343 0.71 -25.66 2.55
N LEU A 344 0.49 -25.37 3.85
CA LEU A 344 -0.81 -24.96 4.35
C LEU A 344 -0.87 -23.45 4.59
N PRO A 345 -1.61 -22.66 3.74
CA PRO A 345 -1.78 -21.23 3.96
C PRO A 345 -2.64 -20.92 5.19
N ILE A 346 -2.19 -19.97 5.99
CA ILE A 346 -2.88 -19.53 7.21
C ILE A 346 -3.31 -18.06 7.07
N HIS A 347 -4.59 -17.79 7.24
CA HIS A 347 -5.10 -16.45 7.48
C HIS A 347 -5.11 -16.21 8.99
N GLY A 348 -4.10 -15.50 9.46
CA GLY A 348 -3.83 -15.44 10.88
C GLY A 348 -2.72 -14.46 11.22
N ALA A 349 -2.19 -14.65 12.40
CA ALA A 349 -0.98 -13.98 12.87
C ALA A 349 -0.03 -15.00 13.49
N MET A 350 1.26 -14.79 13.33
CA MET A 350 2.28 -15.59 14.00
C MET A 350 3.32 -14.70 14.67
N VAL A 351 3.65 -15.04 15.90
CA VAL A 351 4.65 -14.34 16.69
C VAL A 351 5.67 -15.29 17.29
N ASN A 352 6.91 -14.83 17.30
CA ASN A 352 7.99 -15.41 18.10
C ASN A 352 8.19 -14.56 19.34
N ILE A 353 8.04 -15.14 20.50
CA ILE A 353 8.18 -14.49 21.80
C ILE A 353 9.34 -15.11 22.55
N VAL A 354 10.28 -14.28 22.97
CA VAL A 354 11.41 -14.68 23.83
C VAL A 354 11.26 -13.95 25.17
N LEU A 355 11.11 -14.71 26.25
CA LEU A 355 11.01 -14.20 27.60
C LEU A 355 12.39 -13.89 28.19
N LYS A 356 12.43 -13.04 29.24
CA LYS A 356 13.70 -12.72 29.95
C LYS A 356 14.33 -13.92 30.67
N ASN A 357 13.53 -14.92 31.01
CA ASN A 357 14.02 -16.20 31.58
C ASN A 357 14.63 -17.13 30.52
N GLY A 358 14.62 -16.76 29.23
CA GLY A 358 15.19 -17.52 28.13
C GLY A 358 14.22 -18.48 27.44
N LYS A 359 12.98 -18.63 27.93
CA LYS A 359 11.96 -19.41 27.21
C LYS A 359 11.59 -18.73 25.91
N GLU A 360 11.36 -19.52 24.87
CA GLU A 360 10.94 -19.10 23.54
C GLU A 360 9.66 -19.83 23.15
N SER A 361 8.72 -19.14 22.52
CA SER A 361 7.49 -19.73 22.02
C SER A 361 7.07 -19.09 20.71
N ASN A 362 6.66 -19.93 19.77
CA ASN A 362 6.16 -19.54 18.46
C ASN A 362 4.67 -19.86 18.38
N ILE A 363 3.85 -18.83 18.28
CA ILE A 363 2.40 -18.92 18.44
C ILE A 363 1.73 -18.50 17.13
N VAL A 364 0.87 -19.36 16.60
CA VAL A 364 -0.01 -19.07 15.47
C VAL A 364 -1.41 -18.83 16.02
N ILE A 365 -2.01 -17.69 15.67
CA ILE A 365 -3.39 -17.34 15.94
C ILE A 365 -4.11 -17.21 14.62
N MET A 366 -4.93 -18.19 14.26
CA MET A 366 -5.71 -18.22 13.02
C MET A 366 -7.10 -17.63 13.22
N GLY A 367 -7.64 -16.99 12.21
CA GLY A 367 -9.00 -16.45 12.20
C GLY A 367 -9.18 -15.41 11.11
N ASP A 368 -10.41 -15.17 10.68
CA ASP A 368 -10.73 -14.18 9.67
C ASP A 368 -10.65 -12.74 10.23
N SER A 369 -10.79 -11.74 9.36
CA SER A 369 -10.74 -10.32 9.72
C SER A 369 -11.76 -9.97 10.83
N GLY A 370 -11.31 -9.30 11.89
CA GLY A 370 -12.13 -8.97 13.06
C GLY A 370 -12.32 -10.10 14.07
N ALA A 371 -11.60 -11.22 13.95
CA ALA A 371 -11.60 -12.29 14.94
C ALA A 371 -10.83 -11.93 16.24
N GLY A 372 -10.07 -10.83 16.23
CA GLY A 372 -9.32 -10.36 17.40
C GLY A 372 -7.85 -10.74 17.39
N LYS A 373 -7.28 -11.15 16.24
CA LYS A 373 -5.87 -11.55 16.10
C LYS A 373 -4.91 -10.39 16.43
N SER A 374 -5.02 -9.31 15.68
CA SER A 374 -4.13 -8.14 15.83
C SER A 374 -4.33 -7.45 17.18
N GLU A 375 -5.58 -7.40 17.67
CA GLU A 375 -5.89 -6.86 19.00
C GLU A 375 -5.28 -7.72 20.13
N SER A 376 -5.24 -9.04 19.97
CA SER A 376 -4.56 -9.93 20.93
C SER A 376 -3.04 -9.74 20.90
N LEU A 377 -2.45 -9.54 19.71
CA LEU A 377 -1.03 -9.23 19.59
C LEU A 377 -0.66 -7.90 20.21
N GLU A 378 -1.48 -6.87 20.01
CA GLU A 378 -1.29 -5.54 20.59
C GLU A 378 -1.44 -5.58 22.12
N ALA A 379 -2.46 -6.28 22.62
CA ALA A 379 -2.62 -6.52 24.04
C ALA A 379 -1.37 -7.26 24.62
N PHE A 380 -0.81 -8.21 23.88
CA PHE A 380 0.40 -8.92 24.27
C PHE A 380 1.62 -7.99 24.35
N ARG A 381 1.76 -7.06 23.39
CA ARG A 381 2.82 -6.04 23.44
C ARG A 381 2.68 -5.11 24.64
N SER A 382 1.45 -4.69 24.96
CA SER A 382 1.17 -3.75 26.04
C SER A 382 1.38 -4.38 27.43
N LEU A 383 1.18 -5.70 27.56
CA LEU A 383 1.21 -6.38 28.84
C LEU A 383 2.59 -6.39 29.49
N ASN A 384 3.72 -6.38 28.75
CA ASN A 384 4.94 -6.60 29.49
C ASN A 384 6.30 -6.31 28.84
N ALA A 385 6.67 -5.05 28.77
CA ALA A 385 8.09 -4.69 28.72
C ALA A 385 8.92 -5.26 29.91
N SER A 386 8.27 -5.68 30.99
CA SER A 386 8.94 -6.22 32.18
C SER A 386 9.38 -7.67 32.06
N TYR A 387 8.66 -8.50 31.30
CA TYR A 387 8.92 -9.96 31.20
C TYR A 387 9.34 -10.44 29.81
N ILE A 388 8.93 -9.74 28.75
CA ILE A 388 9.31 -10.05 27.38
C ILE A 388 10.66 -9.41 27.10
N ARG A 389 11.62 -10.23 26.65
CA ARG A 389 12.91 -9.77 26.15
C ARG A 389 12.77 -9.28 24.71
N HIS A 390 11.94 -9.98 23.92
CA HIS A 390 11.86 -9.77 22.49
C HIS A 390 10.59 -10.42 21.92
N MET A 391 9.90 -9.71 21.05
CA MET A 391 8.74 -10.19 20.29
C MET A 391 8.90 -9.82 18.84
N ARG A 392 8.82 -10.82 17.94
CA ARG A 392 8.85 -10.65 16.49
C ARG A 392 7.53 -11.06 15.89
N VAL A 393 6.99 -10.23 15.01
CA VAL A 393 5.85 -10.59 14.17
C VAL A 393 6.39 -11.29 12.93
N ILE A 394 5.98 -12.54 12.72
CA ILE A 394 6.33 -13.33 11.54
C ILE A 394 5.34 -13.04 10.42
N PHE A 395 4.05 -12.97 10.74
CA PHE A 395 3.00 -12.44 9.87
C PHE A 395 1.83 -11.90 10.71
N ASP A 396 1.10 -10.93 10.15
CA ASP A 396 -0.09 -10.32 10.73
C ASP A 396 -1.14 -10.08 9.64
N ASP A 397 -1.56 -11.07 8.98
CA ASP A 397 -2.69 -11.25 8.07
C ASP A 397 -2.53 -12.58 7.33
N MET A 398 -1.37 -12.83 6.70
CA MET A 398 -1.18 -14.03 5.91
C MET A 398 0.22 -14.63 6.10
N GLY A 399 0.26 -15.95 6.27
CA GLY A 399 1.45 -16.77 6.29
C GLY A 399 1.15 -18.17 5.79
N PHE A 400 2.11 -19.06 5.89
CA PHE A 400 1.91 -20.47 5.57
C PHE A 400 2.74 -21.37 6.48
N LEU A 401 2.25 -22.58 6.66
CA LEU A 401 2.95 -23.65 7.35
C LEU A 401 3.57 -24.61 6.34
N LYS A 402 4.78 -25.06 6.63
CA LYS A 402 5.53 -26.01 5.82
C LYS A 402 5.98 -27.17 6.70
N LYS A 403 5.91 -28.38 6.15
CA LYS A 403 6.51 -29.56 6.77
C LYS A 403 7.97 -29.65 6.34
N GLU A 404 8.87 -29.61 7.31
CA GLU A 404 10.31 -29.74 7.07
C GLU A 404 10.73 -31.21 6.94
N GLU A 405 11.98 -31.45 6.51
CA GLU A 405 12.51 -32.80 6.27
C GLU A 405 12.55 -33.65 7.56
N ASP A 406 12.71 -33.03 8.72
CA ASP A 406 12.68 -33.68 10.02
C ASP A 406 11.26 -33.99 10.54
N GLY A 407 10.24 -33.59 9.78
CA GLY A 407 8.83 -33.77 10.10
C GLY A 407 8.23 -32.64 10.96
N SER A 408 9.02 -31.68 11.41
CA SER A 408 8.52 -30.52 12.16
C SER A 408 7.68 -29.58 11.26
N ILE A 409 6.72 -28.89 11.88
CA ILE A 409 5.91 -27.90 11.21
C ILE A 409 6.45 -26.50 11.52
N THR A 410 6.81 -25.79 10.45
CA THR A 410 7.46 -24.48 10.53
C THR A 410 6.59 -23.42 9.85
N GLY A 411 6.42 -22.26 10.48
CA GLY A 411 5.66 -21.13 9.97
C GLY A 411 6.54 -20.10 9.29
N TYR A 412 6.02 -19.52 8.21
CA TYR A 412 6.63 -18.48 7.38
C TYR A 412 5.63 -17.36 7.10
N GLY A 413 6.12 -16.12 6.98
CA GLY A 413 5.29 -14.99 6.58
C GLY A 413 5.21 -14.83 5.07
N THR A 414 4.15 -14.17 4.63
CA THR A 414 3.93 -13.85 3.21
C THR A 414 4.28 -12.40 2.91
N GLU A 415 4.11 -11.51 3.87
CA GLU A 415 4.26 -10.06 3.74
C GLU A 415 5.10 -9.49 4.88
N ILE A 416 5.89 -8.43 4.57
CA ILE A 416 6.73 -7.72 5.55
C ILE A 416 5.99 -6.57 6.24
N GLY A 417 4.77 -6.28 5.83
CA GLY A 417 4.00 -5.16 6.33
C GLY A 417 2.56 -5.51 6.66
N ALA A 418 1.81 -4.50 7.04
CA ALA A 418 0.40 -4.62 7.34
C ALA A 418 -0.42 -3.53 6.63
N PHE A 419 -1.64 -3.86 6.25
CA PHE A 419 -2.65 -2.94 5.73
C PHE A 419 -3.83 -2.91 6.69
N VAL A 420 -3.75 -2.04 7.68
CA VAL A 420 -4.64 -2.03 8.84
C VAL A 420 -5.62 -0.86 8.82
N ARG A 421 -6.73 -1.04 9.52
CA ARG A 421 -7.70 0.03 9.74
C ARG A 421 -7.18 0.98 10.82
N ILE A 422 -7.21 2.29 10.54
CA ILE A 422 -6.77 3.30 11.50
C ILE A 422 -7.67 3.31 12.75
N ASP A 423 -8.99 3.06 12.56
CA ASP A 423 -9.96 3.05 13.66
C ASP A 423 -9.76 1.88 14.65
N ASP A 424 -9.09 0.80 14.22
CA ASP A 424 -8.81 -0.38 15.03
C ASP A 424 -7.46 -0.30 15.76
N LEU A 425 -6.63 0.71 15.42
CA LEU A 425 -5.33 0.92 16.05
C LEU A 425 -5.45 1.78 17.32
N ASP A 426 -4.54 1.54 18.27
CA ASP A 426 -4.31 2.51 19.32
C ASP A 426 -3.89 3.85 18.69
N PRO A 427 -4.47 4.99 19.09
CA PRO A 427 -4.11 6.29 18.54
C PRO A 427 -2.61 6.61 18.61
N ALA A 428 -1.93 6.18 19.67
CA ALA A 428 -0.47 6.37 19.80
C ALA A 428 0.28 5.62 18.69
N TYR A 429 -0.13 4.39 18.39
CA TYR A 429 0.49 3.58 17.34
C TYR A 429 0.35 4.21 15.94
N ALA A 430 -0.81 4.78 15.63
CA ALA A 430 -1.00 5.48 14.36
C ALA A 430 -0.05 6.68 14.21
N TYR A 431 0.22 7.41 15.30
CA TYR A 431 1.19 8.52 15.31
C TYR A 431 2.63 8.04 15.18
N GLU A 432 2.99 6.92 15.78
CA GLU A 432 4.33 6.31 15.66
C GLU A 432 4.67 5.89 14.23
N GLN A 433 3.65 5.67 13.38
CA GLN A 433 3.84 5.26 11.99
C GLN A 433 3.84 6.42 10.97
N LEU A 434 3.75 7.68 11.43
CA LEU A 434 3.72 8.85 10.54
C LEU A 434 4.96 8.99 9.66
N ASP A 435 6.10 8.49 10.09
CA ASP A 435 7.38 8.57 9.40
C ASP A 435 7.59 7.52 8.31
N ARG A 436 6.68 6.53 8.18
CA ARG A 436 6.83 5.42 7.22
C ARG A 436 5.51 4.91 6.62
N GLY A 437 4.38 5.39 7.13
CA GLY A 437 3.05 4.95 6.71
C GLY A 437 2.57 5.64 5.43
N ILE A 438 1.81 4.89 4.63
CA ILE A 438 0.97 5.44 3.55
C ILE A 438 -0.47 5.42 4.04
N TYR A 439 -1.05 6.59 4.23
CA TYR A 439 -2.40 6.79 4.75
C TYR A 439 -3.38 6.92 3.59
N THR A 440 -4.40 6.08 3.58
CA THR A 440 -5.42 6.07 2.52
C THR A 440 -6.76 6.50 3.09
N ASN A 441 -7.33 7.56 2.50
CA ASN A 441 -8.62 8.15 2.87
C ASN A 441 -8.78 8.40 4.38
N PRO A 442 -7.84 9.12 5.03
CA PRO A 442 -7.82 9.29 6.50
C PRO A 442 -9.02 10.07 7.04
N ASP A 443 -9.76 10.76 6.18
CA ASP A 443 -10.98 11.54 6.46
C ASP A 443 -12.27 10.73 6.30
N ARG A 444 -12.19 9.44 5.99
CA ARG A 444 -13.36 8.57 5.75
C ARG A 444 -13.40 7.40 6.72
N ILE A 445 -14.61 6.87 6.90
CA ILE A 445 -14.81 5.60 7.62
C ILE A 445 -14.03 4.50 6.92
N ASN A 446 -13.43 3.59 7.69
CA ASN A 446 -12.56 2.52 7.19
C ASN A 446 -11.25 3.05 6.55
N ALA A 447 -10.75 4.19 7.03
CA ALA A 447 -9.44 4.70 6.70
C ALA A 447 -8.36 3.64 6.96
N ARG A 448 -7.35 3.60 6.08
CA ARG A 448 -6.29 2.58 6.14
C ARG A 448 -4.91 3.19 6.22
N VAL A 449 -4.00 2.47 6.84
CA VAL A 449 -2.57 2.73 6.75
C VAL A 449 -1.83 1.47 6.30
N THR A 450 -0.89 1.65 5.37
CA THR A 450 0.03 0.58 4.94
C THR A 450 1.40 0.86 5.54
N ILE A 451 1.88 -0.06 6.38
CA ILE A 451 3.12 0.11 7.17
C ILE A 451 3.99 -1.14 7.11
N PRO A 452 5.33 -1.01 7.10
CA PRO A 452 6.22 -2.13 7.32
C PRO A 452 6.22 -2.52 8.80
N ILE A 453 6.15 -3.82 9.12
CA ILE A 453 6.13 -4.34 10.50
C ILE A 453 7.24 -5.34 10.79
N SER A 454 7.84 -5.92 9.74
CA SER A 454 8.90 -6.94 9.85
C SER A 454 9.91 -6.76 8.71
N THR A 455 10.90 -7.62 8.65
CA THR A 455 11.84 -7.69 7.51
C THR A 455 11.69 -9.03 6.79
N TYR A 456 12.13 -9.09 5.55
CA TYR A 456 12.07 -10.31 4.74
C TYR A 456 12.85 -11.47 5.38
N GLU A 457 14.02 -11.18 5.97
CA GLU A 457 14.83 -12.16 6.67
C GLU A 457 14.10 -12.75 7.88
N VAL A 458 13.35 -11.92 8.60
CA VAL A 458 12.57 -12.39 9.76
C VAL A 458 11.42 -13.28 9.29
N ILE A 459 10.62 -12.86 8.32
CA ILE A 459 9.43 -13.63 7.91
C ILE A 459 9.78 -14.94 7.20
N MET A 460 10.97 -15.03 6.57
CA MET A 460 11.43 -16.21 5.82
C MET A 460 12.44 -17.09 6.57
N LYS A 461 12.75 -16.76 7.82
CA LYS A 461 13.68 -17.57 8.63
C LYS A 461 13.15 -18.98 8.94
N GLY A 462 11.83 -19.12 9.07
CA GLY A 462 11.17 -20.31 9.55
C GLY A 462 11.17 -20.43 11.09
N TYR A 463 10.00 -20.66 11.65
CA TYR A 463 9.81 -20.77 13.10
C TYR A 463 8.96 -22.00 13.39
N LYS A 464 9.53 -22.96 14.14
CA LYS A 464 8.81 -24.17 14.53
C LYS A 464 7.57 -23.80 15.35
N VAL A 465 6.40 -24.29 14.99
CA VAL A 465 5.14 -23.97 15.67
C VAL A 465 5.08 -24.69 17.02
N ASP A 466 4.81 -23.95 18.10
CA ASP A 466 4.59 -24.51 19.46
C ASP A 466 3.10 -24.52 19.82
N LEU A 467 2.37 -23.45 19.42
CA LEU A 467 0.94 -23.30 19.68
C LEU A 467 0.20 -22.94 18.39
N MET A 468 -0.92 -23.62 18.12
CA MET A 468 -1.85 -23.34 17.03
C MET A 468 -3.23 -23.04 17.61
N LEU A 469 -3.64 -21.77 17.60
CA LEU A 469 -4.85 -21.29 18.24
C LEU A 469 -5.83 -20.73 17.23
N TYR A 470 -7.13 -21.06 17.37
CA TYR A 470 -8.22 -20.44 16.63
C TYR A 470 -8.78 -19.24 17.40
N ALA A 471 -8.91 -18.07 16.77
CA ALA A 471 -9.44 -16.87 17.41
C ALA A 471 -10.98 -16.87 17.42
N ASN A 472 -11.56 -17.14 18.59
CA ASN A 472 -13.00 -17.11 18.83
C ASN A 472 -13.39 -15.76 19.44
N ASN A 473 -14.12 -14.93 18.65
CA ASN A 473 -14.54 -13.60 19.08
C ASN A 473 -15.97 -13.52 19.60
N TYR A 474 -16.72 -14.64 19.60
CA TYR A 474 -18.17 -14.68 19.83
C TYR A 474 -18.61 -15.50 21.04
N THR A 475 -17.74 -16.33 21.59
CA THR A 475 -18.04 -17.15 22.77
C THR A 475 -17.52 -16.48 24.03
N GLU A 476 -18.37 -16.35 25.05
CA GLU A 476 -17.96 -15.95 26.39
C GLU A 476 -17.49 -17.16 27.16
N SER A 477 -16.27 -17.12 27.69
CA SER A 477 -15.66 -18.21 28.44
C SER A 477 -14.83 -17.65 29.59
N ASP A 478 -14.88 -18.32 30.74
CA ASP A 478 -14.01 -18.02 31.89
C ASP A 478 -12.55 -18.36 31.58
N LYS A 479 -12.31 -19.44 30.82
CA LYS A 479 -10.99 -19.81 30.30
C LYS A 479 -10.82 -19.16 28.93
N LYS A 480 -9.74 -18.38 28.78
CA LYS A 480 -9.46 -17.72 27.50
C LYS A 480 -8.67 -18.59 26.53
N ILE A 481 -7.95 -19.58 27.03
CA ILE A 481 -7.22 -20.58 26.23
C ILE A 481 -7.79 -21.96 26.51
N VAL A 482 -8.27 -22.65 25.48
CA VAL A 482 -8.83 -24.00 25.58
C VAL A 482 -8.13 -24.89 24.56
N PHE A 483 -7.54 -26.00 25.01
CA PHE A 483 -6.89 -26.98 24.12
C PHE A 483 -7.80 -28.16 23.84
N TYR A 484 -7.64 -28.73 22.66
CA TYR A 484 -8.42 -29.89 22.19
C TYR A 484 -7.61 -31.18 22.33
N ASP A 485 -8.20 -32.16 23.01
CA ASP A 485 -7.66 -33.53 23.07
C ASP A 485 -8.05 -34.31 21.80
N ASP A 486 -9.25 -34.07 21.28
CA ASP A 486 -9.74 -34.66 20.04
C ASP A 486 -9.29 -33.86 18.82
N LEU A 487 -8.59 -34.52 17.90
CA LEU A 487 -8.08 -33.90 16.69
C LEU A 487 -9.19 -33.59 15.68
N ASP A 488 -10.22 -34.43 15.59
CA ASP A 488 -11.33 -34.20 14.66
C ASP A 488 -12.19 -33.01 15.13
N GLU A 489 -12.35 -32.84 16.45
CA GLU A 489 -13.00 -31.65 17.01
C GLU A 489 -12.23 -30.38 16.64
N ALA A 490 -10.90 -30.38 16.83
CA ALA A 490 -10.05 -29.28 16.47
C ALA A 490 -10.17 -28.94 14.96
N ILE A 491 -10.03 -29.93 14.09
CA ILE A 491 -10.12 -29.75 12.65
C ILE A 491 -11.47 -29.12 12.25
N ASN A 492 -12.57 -29.63 12.78
CA ASN A 492 -13.89 -29.10 12.47
C ASN A 492 -14.06 -27.60 12.82
N ILE A 493 -13.51 -27.16 13.94
CA ILE A 493 -13.55 -25.75 14.36
C ILE A 493 -12.72 -24.85 13.43
N PHE A 494 -11.53 -25.29 13.07
CA PHE A 494 -10.66 -24.54 12.16
C PHE A 494 -11.24 -24.51 10.73
N GLU A 495 -11.81 -25.61 10.23
CA GLU A 495 -12.45 -25.66 8.92
C GLU A 495 -13.73 -24.83 8.85
N ASP A 496 -14.55 -24.82 9.92
CA ASP A 496 -15.76 -23.99 10.02
C ASP A 496 -15.43 -22.50 9.86
N GLY A 497 -14.30 -22.05 10.35
CA GLY A 497 -13.81 -20.68 10.19
C GLY A 497 -14.83 -19.63 10.67
N ALA A 498 -15.52 -19.89 11.79
CA ALA A 498 -16.62 -19.08 12.28
C ALA A 498 -16.14 -17.82 13.02
N ARG A 499 -16.76 -16.68 12.73
CA ARG A 499 -16.59 -15.43 13.49
C ARG A 499 -17.90 -14.65 13.56
N LYS A 500 -18.07 -13.83 14.57
CA LYS A 500 -19.15 -12.83 14.58
C LYS A 500 -18.67 -11.56 13.89
N ALA A 501 -19.41 -11.13 12.89
CA ALA A 501 -19.11 -9.92 12.14
C ALA A 501 -19.13 -8.69 13.07
N LYS A 502 -18.06 -7.89 13.04
CA LYS A 502 -17.93 -6.67 13.84
C LYS A 502 -18.01 -5.49 12.87
N GLY A 503 -19.18 -4.88 12.68
CA GLY A 503 -19.45 -3.58 12.05
C GLY A 503 -18.54 -2.98 10.96
N THR A 504 -17.46 -3.68 10.62
CA THR A 504 -16.39 -3.25 9.71
C THR A 504 -16.55 -3.78 8.29
N THR A 505 -17.46 -4.74 8.12
CA THR A 505 -17.87 -5.35 6.84
C THR A 505 -19.38 -5.15 6.65
N THR A 506 -19.87 -5.39 5.44
CA THR A 506 -21.30 -5.41 5.14
C THR A 506 -22.02 -6.65 5.76
N GLU A 507 -21.24 -7.57 6.33
CA GLU A 507 -21.72 -8.80 6.95
C GLU A 507 -22.31 -8.55 8.33
N LYS A 508 -23.29 -9.37 8.73
CA LYS A 508 -23.97 -9.30 10.03
C LYS A 508 -24.11 -10.68 10.65
N GLY A 509 -24.03 -10.76 11.97
CA GLY A 509 -24.22 -12.01 12.72
C GLY A 509 -22.99 -12.92 12.69
N LEU A 510 -23.22 -14.24 12.87
CA LEU A 510 -22.18 -15.26 12.77
C LEU A 510 -21.92 -15.58 11.29
N VAL A 511 -20.70 -15.42 10.86
CA VAL A 511 -20.24 -15.68 9.48
C VAL A 511 -19.24 -16.83 9.52
N LYS A 512 -19.31 -17.70 8.53
CA LYS A 512 -18.38 -18.81 8.33
C LYS A 512 -17.66 -18.65 7.00
N SER A 513 -16.36 -18.88 7.01
CA SER A 513 -15.51 -18.91 5.81
C SER A 513 -14.59 -20.12 5.93
N TYR A 514 -14.63 -21.04 4.96
CA TYR A 514 -13.82 -22.25 5.02
C TYR A 514 -12.38 -21.95 5.42
N PHE A 515 -11.91 -22.62 6.47
CA PHE A 515 -10.59 -22.45 7.07
C PHE A 515 -10.27 -20.98 7.40
N ALA A 516 -11.28 -20.17 7.75
CA ALA A 516 -11.20 -18.71 7.96
C ALA A 516 -10.40 -17.96 6.88
N ASN A 517 -10.23 -18.55 5.69
CA ASN A 517 -9.33 -18.03 4.66
C ASN A 517 -9.97 -18.03 3.26
N PRO A 518 -10.61 -16.92 2.86
CA PRO A 518 -11.21 -16.78 1.52
C PRO A 518 -10.18 -16.54 0.39
N PHE A 519 -8.88 -16.63 0.69
CA PHE A 519 -7.78 -16.32 -0.21
C PHE A 519 -6.89 -17.55 -0.44
N GLY A 520 -7.30 -18.47 -1.28
CA GLY A 520 -6.61 -19.72 -1.62
C GLY A 520 -7.37 -20.97 -1.11
N PRO A 521 -7.52 -21.21 0.20
CA PRO A 521 -8.24 -22.36 0.72
C PRO A 521 -9.67 -22.53 0.23
N VAL A 522 -10.43 -21.44 0.06
CA VAL A 522 -11.78 -21.50 -0.53
C VAL A 522 -11.74 -21.88 -2.01
N GLN A 523 -10.71 -21.44 -2.75
CA GLN A 523 -10.55 -21.75 -4.17
C GLN A 523 -10.12 -23.21 -4.40
N GLU A 524 -9.25 -23.74 -3.53
CA GLU A 524 -8.64 -25.08 -3.59
C GLU A 524 -9.10 -25.91 -2.36
N GLN A 525 -10.41 -25.97 -2.12
CA GLN A 525 -10.94 -26.54 -0.87
C GLN A 525 -10.59 -28.02 -0.71
N ALA A 526 -10.75 -28.82 -1.75
CA ALA A 526 -10.51 -30.26 -1.69
C ALA A 526 -9.05 -30.61 -1.34
N GLU A 527 -8.10 -29.89 -1.95
CA GLU A 527 -6.67 -30.03 -1.66
C GLU A 527 -6.34 -29.53 -0.26
N THR A 528 -6.99 -28.44 0.18
CA THR A 528 -6.78 -27.87 1.51
C THR A 528 -7.29 -28.80 2.62
N GLU A 529 -8.44 -29.47 2.45
CA GLU A 529 -8.97 -30.47 3.41
C GLU A 529 -7.94 -31.58 3.67
N VAL A 530 -7.28 -32.07 2.62
CA VAL A 530 -6.20 -33.08 2.78
C VAL A 530 -5.04 -32.49 3.56
N LEU A 531 -4.61 -31.28 3.23
CA LEU A 531 -3.48 -30.62 3.90
C LEU A 531 -3.78 -30.35 5.38
N VAL A 532 -4.98 -29.85 5.71
CA VAL A 532 -5.38 -29.59 7.10
C VAL A 532 -5.24 -30.86 7.94
N ARG A 533 -5.80 -31.99 7.48
CA ARG A 533 -5.69 -33.27 8.19
C ARG A 533 -4.26 -33.74 8.38
N GLU A 534 -3.41 -33.63 7.34
CA GLU A 534 -2.00 -34.00 7.41
C GLU A 534 -1.24 -33.11 8.40
N PHE A 535 -1.36 -31.77 8.25
CA PHE A 535 -0.63 -30.83 9.11
C PHE A 535 -1.05 -30.93 10.58
N PHE A 536 -2.35 -31.02 10.86
CA PHE A 536 -2.85 -31.14 12.23
C PHE A 536 -2.41 -32.46 12.87
N SER A 537 -2.43 -33.55 12.10
CA SER A 537 -1.92 -34.85 12.58
C SER A 537 -0.43 -34.79 12.91
N ASP A 538 0.37 -34.14 12.06
CA ASP A 538 1.81 -34.02 12.27
C ASP A 538 2.14 -33.06 13.41
N MET A 539 1.42 -31.92 13.54
CA MET A 539 1.53 -31.02 14.69
C MET A 539 1.25 -31.73 16.01
N LYS A 540 0.19 -32.56 16.06
CA LYS A 540 -0.15 -33.34 17.28
C LYS A 540 0.97 -34.35 17.63
N LYS A 541 1.57 -35.02 16.64
CA LYS A 541 2.69 -35.93 16.83
C LYS A 541 3.96 -35.22 17.34
N ASP A 542 4.19 -33.99 16.86
CA ASP A 542 5.33 -33.14 17.21
C ASP A 542 5.12 -32.38 18.54
N GLY A 543 3.98 -32.58 19.21
CA GLY A 543 3.66 -32.00 20.51
C GLY A 543 3.14 -30.56 20.48
N VAL A 544 2.78 -30.06 19.31
CA VAL A 544 2.13 -28.75 19.17
C VAL A 544 0.78 -28.76 19.87
N LYS A 545 0.52 -27.78 20.72
CA LYS A 545 -0.78 -27.62 21.39
C LYS A 545 -1.75 -26.92 20.46
N ILE A 546 -2.88 -27.55 20.16
CA ILE A 546 -3.93 -27.04 19.28
C ILE A 546 -5.15 -26.66 20.12
N GLY A 547 -5.71 -25.47 19.90
CA GLY A 547 -6.84 -25.00 20.70
C GLY A 547 -7.48 -23.72 20.19
N GLU A 548 -8.26 -23.08 21.05
CA GLU A 548 -8.88 -21.77 20.81
C GLU A 548 -8.35 -20.72 21.77
N ILE A 549 -8.37 -19.47 21.29
CA ILE A 549 -8.21 -18.25 22.08
C ILE A 549 -9.50 -17.44 22.03
N HIS A 550 -10.16 -17.29 23.18
CA HIS A 550 -11.41 -16.56 23.32
C HIS A 550 -11.16 -15.06 23.44
N THR A 551 -11.09 -14.36 22.31
CA THR A 551 -10.85 -12.91 22.27
C THR A 551 -12.04 -12.09 22.73
N SER A 552 -13.26 -12.67 22.68
CA SER A 552 -14.53 -12.03 23.07
C SER A 552 -14.75 -10.65 22.42
N LEU A 553 -14.04 -10.34 21.32
CA LEU A 553 -14.00 -9.02 20.69
C LEU A 553 -15.37 -8.54 20.18
N ALA A 554 -16.24 -9.47 19.80
CA ALA A 554 -17.57 -9.16 19.29
C ALA A 554 -18.67 -9.26 20.37
N ILE A 555 -18.30 -9.43 21.63
CA ILE A 555 -19.21 -9.41 22.77
C ILE A 555 -19.33 -7.96 23.27
N GLU A 556 -20.57 -7.53 23.50
CA GLU A 556 -20.84 -6.16 23.96
C GLU A 556 -20.15 -5.88 25.31
N GLY A 557 -19.46 -4.76 25.40
CA GLY A 557 -18.69 -4.37 26.58
C GLY A 557 -17.33 -5.05 26.73
N LYS A 558 -16.95 -6.05 25.90
CA LYS A 558 -15.71 -6.82 26.02
C LYS A 558 -14.65 -6.48 24.96
N ALA A 559 -14.91 -5.53 24.10
CA ALA A 559 -14.05 -5.26 22.93
C ALA A 559 -12.59 -4.87 23.28
N LYS A 560 -12.35 -4.30 24.46
CA LYS A 560 -10.99 -3.98 24.95
C LYS A 560 -10.49 -5.02 25.95
N ASP A 561 -11.34 -5.41 26.89
CA ASP A 561 -10.96 -6.30 28.00
C ASP A 561 -10.74 -7.74 27.53
N GLY A 562 -11.55 -8.23 26.58
CA GLY A 562 -11.48 -9.61 26.10
C GLY A 562 -10.13 -9.99 25.51
N PRO A 563 -9.58 -9.25 24.51
CA PRO A 563 -8.25 -9.51 23.99
C PRO A 563 -7.13 -9.39 25.05
N HIS A 564 -7.29 -8.44 25.99
CA HIS A 564 -6.33 -8.25 27.08
C HIS A 564 -6.32 -9.45 28.06
N GLU A 565 -7.49 -9.92 28.50
CA GLU A 565 -7.63 -11.09 29.36
C GLU A 565 -7.05 -12.34 28.67
N ALA A 566 -7.32 -12.53 27.38
CA ALA A 566 -6.77 -13.62 26.60
C ALA A 566 -5.23 -13.55 26.49
N ALA A 567 -4.68 -12.35 26.31
CA ALA A 567 -3.24 -12.15 26.28
C ALA A 567 -2.56 -12.43 27.63
N VAL A 568 -3.19 -12.08 28.77
CA VAL A 568 -2.69 -12.40 30.12
C VAL A 568 -2.62 -13.91 30.34
N GLU A 569 -3.69 -14.65 29.98
CA GLU A 569 -3.73 -16.11 30.15
C GLU A 569 -2.70 -16.80 29.25
N LEU A 570 -2.59 -16.34 27.98
CA LEU A 570 -1.58 -16.85 27.05
C LEU A 570 -0.16 -16.58 27.56
N PHE A 571 0.09 -15.40 28.15
CA PHE A 571 1.37 -15.07 28.75
C PHE A 571 1.70 -16.00 29.92
N SER A 572 0.73 -16.27 30.81
CA SER A 572 0.92 -17.18 31.93
C SER A 572 1.30 -18.59 31.44
N LEU A 573 0.61 -19.06 30.40
CA LEU A 573 0.85 -20.37 29.79
C LEU A 573 2.26 -20.53 29.21
N ILE A 574 2.80 -19.52 28.54
CA ILE A 574 4.16 -19.59 27.96
C ILE A 574 5.25 -19.36 28.97
N ASN A 575 4.93 -18.79 30.14
CA ASN A 575 5.88 -18.56 31.23
C ASN A 575 6.02 -19.78 32.14
N GLU A 576 4.98 -20.66 32.25
CA GLU A 576 5.05 -21.96 32.92
C GLU A 576 6.03 -22.93 32.24
#